data_0a07dd66bd478d6cb587ceefdf50d1d7
#
_entry.id   0a07dd66bd478d6cb587ceefdf50d1d7
#
_cell.length_a   1.000
_cell.length_b   1.000
_cell.length_c   1.000
_cell.angle_alpha   90.00
_cell.angle_beta   90.00
_cell.angle_gamma   90.00
#
_symmetry.space_group_name_H-M   'P 1'
#
loop_
_entity.id
_entity.type
_entity.pdbx_description
1 polymer ?
#
loop_
_entity_poly.entity_id
_entity_poly.type
_entity_poly.pdbx_seq_one_letter_code
_entity_poly.pdbx_strand_id
1 'polypeptide(L)'
;MSLSGVNSGIDDAPRPEPDLNSGHRERWSIPGPSRLPLAGTLIYVGIRLLSVVLTALLLGSGNYQRRHWSLIRWMRSSDGGHYRAIAEHGYAYPAGQLAHASVFSWFPGYPAAIDALAWLPWISIVTAGLIVTAIAGMAAAWGLTRLGLKLTGDPRISLLLVAIWAVAPGSVALSMTYAEALFCALAIWALLALANGRWLTAGLLTLAAGTVRSTAVALILAVLTAAAAAVIRAVREHQPFTAWWRPIAGALLAPLGLIGFLGYVAVATHRLDGWFWVERHVMHMTFDWGTSTLHEAKATLLGSPSVAQILVVGTVIAAVLLMLWSLTEPIPVYLHVYTVVVVVLAVTTSANWISSKPRFLLPAVLLALPVARLLAPLRAAVLVPLVGVLTVATTWFGLYVTVIAKWTP
;
A
#
# COMPACT_ATOMS: atom_id res chain seq x y z
N MET A 1 -10.14 -95.26 24.44
CA MET A 1 -10.65 -94.55 25.64
C MET A 1 -10.14 -93.13 25.54
N SER A 2 -11.06 -92.22 25.32
CA SER A 2 -10.89 -90.79 25.04
C SER A 2 -10.65 -90.05 26.37
N LEU A 3 -9.75 -89.06 26.32
CA LEU A 3 -9.75 -87.94 27.25
C LEU A 3 -9.44 -86.62 26.48
N SER A 4 -10.42 -85.80 26.51
CA SER A 4 -10.50 -84.45 25.94
C SER A 4 -9.58 -83.46 26.65
N GLY A 5 -8.81 -82.68 25.86
CA GLY A 5 -8.07 -81.53 26.35
C GLY A 5 -8.89 -80.26 26.27
N VAL A 6 -8.90 -79.52 27.36
CA VAL A 6 -9.50 -78.21 27.52
C VAL A 6 -8.48 -77.17 26.92
N ASN A 7 -8.88 -76.44 25.93
CA ASN A 7 -8.11 -75.36 25.35
C ASN A 7 -8.63 -74.04 25.94
N SER A 8 -7.87 -73.41 26.86
CA SER A 8 -8.13 -72.05 27.35
C SER A 8 -7.55 -71.02 26.41
N GLY A 9 -8.37 -70.48 25.49
CA GLY A 9 -8.04 -69.35 24.72
C GLY A 9 -7.93 -68.08 25.57
N ILE A 10 -6.74 -67.53 25.65
CA ILE A 10 -6.52 -66.20 26.17
C ILE A 10 -6.71 -65.26 24.98
N ASP A 11 -7.80 -64.48 25.02
CA ASP A 11 -8.06 -63.38 24.11
C ASP A 11 -7.01 -62.29 24.32
N ASP A 12 -5.98 -62.25 23.47
CA ASP A 12 -5.10 -61.11 23.29
C ASP A 12 -5.79 -60.05 22.38
N ALA A 13 -6.69 -59.28 22.99
CA ALA A 13 -7.18 -58.07 22.34
C ALA A 13 -6.02 -57.05 22.26
N PRO A 14 -5.69 -56.50 21.05
CA PRO A 14 -4.67 -55.50 20.94
C PRO A 14 -5.06 -54.23 21.72
N ARG A 15 -4.18 -53.77 22.63
CA ARG A 15 -4.35 -52.51 23.34
C ARG A 15 -4.44 -51.42 22.31
N PRO A 16 -5.41 -50.48 22.42
CA PRO A 16 -5.43 -49.32 21.51
C PRO A 16 -4.13 -48.51 21.70
N GLU A 17 -3.40 -48.32 20.63
CA GLU A 17 -2.28 -47.38 20.60
C GLU A 17 -2.75 -45.99 21.03
N PRO A 18 -1.98 -45.27 21.86
CA PRO A 18 -2.34 -43.91 22.25
C PRO A 18 -2.34 -43.06 20.99
N ASP A 19 -3.48 -42.47 20.66
CA ASP A 19 -3.66 -41.55 19.56
C ASP A 19 -2.79 -40.31 19.79
N LEU A 20 -1.55 -40.30 19.31
CA LEU A 20 -0.58 -39.22 19.38
C LEU A 20 -1.01 -38.02 18.52
N ASN A 21 -2.17 -38.07 17.89
CA ASN A 21 -2.69 -37.05 17.00
C ASN A 21 -3.79 -36.17 17.63
N SER A 22 -4.06 -36.30 18.91
CA SER A 22 -5.02 -35.47 19.68
C SER A 22 -4.43 -34.14 20.18
N GLY A 23 -3.35 -33.66 19.56
CA GLY A 23 -2.97 -32.28 19.68
C GLY A 23 -4.06 -31.40 19.07
N HIS A 24 -4.99 -30.92 19.91
CA HIS A 24 -5.91 -29.84 19.55
C HIS A 24 -5.09 -28.67 19.02
N ARG A 25 -4.82 -28.68 17.69
CA ARG A 25 -4.51 -27.45 16.98
C ARG A 25 -5.77 -26.60 17.14
N GLU A 26 -5.72 -25.57 18.00
CA GLU A 26 -6.68 -24.49 17.94
C GLU A 26 -6.65 -23.97 16.50
N ARG A 27 -7.50 -24.58 15.66
CA ARG A 27 -7.75 -24.06 14.31
C ARG A 27 -8.53 -22.79 14.52
N TRP A 28 -7.89 -21.68 14.29
CA TRP A 28 -8.61 -20.46 14.05
C TRP A 28 -9.78 -20.77 13.11
N SER A 29 -10.99 -20.45 13.52
CA SER A 29 -12.13 -20.50 12.63
C SER A 29 -11.99 -19.38 11.62
N ILE A 30 -11.36 -19.70 10.48
CA ILE A 30 -11.20 -18.74 9.38
C ILE A 30 -12.61 -18.47 8.83
N PRO A 31 -13.04 -17.20 8.75
CA PRO A 31 -14.35 -16.85 8.20
C PRO A 31 -14.51 -17.44 6.80
N GLY A 32 -15.72 -17.92 6.47
CA GLY A 32 -16.02 -18.41 5.13
C GLY A 32 -15.72 -17.34 4.06
N PRO A 33 -15.56 -17.73 2.78
CA PRO A 33 -15.08 -16.85 1.69
C PRO A 33 -15.85 -15.54 1.56
N SER A 34 -17.14 -15.53 1.89
CA SER A 34 -17.99 -14.32 1.84
C SER A 34 -17.69 -13.31 2.96
N ARG A 35 -17.21 -13.77 4.13
CA ARG A 35 -16.89 -12.92 5.31
C ARG A 35 -15.41 -12.55 5.40
N LEU A 36 -14.57 -13.20 4.62
CA LEU A 36 -13.12 -12.99 4.66
C LEU A 36 -12.69 -11.52 4.41
N PRO A 37 -13.25 -10.79 3.42
CA PRO A 37 -12.90 -9.39 3.21
C PRO A 37 -13.26 -8.49 4.40
N LEU A 38 -14.37 -8.79 5.09
CA LEU A 38 -14.75 -8.08 6.31
C LEU A 38 -13.69 -8.32 7.42
N ALA A 39 -13.23 -9.57 7.59
CA ALA A 39 -12.19 -9.89 8.57
C ALA A 39 -10.89 -9.12 8.27
N GLY A 40 -10.45 -9.07 7.00
CA GLY A 40 -9.29 -8.27 6.60
C GLY A 40 -9.47 -6.78 6.89
N THR A 41 -10.66 -6.23 6.60
CA THR A 41 -10.98 -4.84 6.93
C THR A 41 -10.95 -4.59 8.44
N LEU A 42 -11.49 -5.50 9.26
CA LEU A 42 -11.47 -5.38 10.71
C LEU A 42 -10.03 -5.44 11.27
N ILE A 43 -9.17 -6.30 10.73
CA ILE A 43 -7.73 -6.32 11.07
C ILE A 43 -7.10 -4.96 10.77
N TYR A 44 -7.33 -4.40 9.58
CA TYR A 44 -6.82 -3.08 9.21
C TYR A 44 -7.32 -2.01 10.18
N VAL A 45 -8.62 -1.94 10.43
CA VAL A 45 -9.23 -0.96 11.35
C VAL A 45 -8.64 -1.09 12.75
N GLY A 46 -8.53 -2.31 13.29
CA GLY A 46 -7.93 -2.56 14.61
C GLY A 46 -6.50 -2.04 14.70
N ILE A 47 -5.66 -2.33 13.70
CA ILE A 47 -4.27 -1.84 13.63
C ILE A 47 -4.24 -0.30 13.55
N ARG A 48 -5.09 0.32 12.72
CA ARG A 48 -5.14 1.79 12.60
C ARG A 48 -5.65 2.47 13.86
N LEU A 49 -6.68 1.93 14.50
CA LEU A 49 -7.18 2.44 15.78
C LEU A 49 -6.09 2.35 16.87
N LEU A 50 -5.40 1.21 16.98
CA LEU A 50 -4.28 1.06 17.90
C LEU A 50 -3.19 2.10 17.62
N SER A 51 -2.81 2.28 16.34
CA SER A 51 -1.83 3.29 15.93
C SER A 51 -2.25 4.72 16.31
N VAL A 52 -3.52 5.07 16.08
CA VAL A 52 -4.06 6.41 16.43
C VAL A 52 -4.10 6.62 17.94
N VAL A 53 -4.53 5.62 18.70
CA VAL A 53 -4.54 5.67 20.19
C VAL A 53 -3.12 5.83 20.72
N LEU A 54 -2.17 5.02 20.25
CA LEU A 54 -0.76 5.15 20.65
C LEU A 54 -0.19 6.53 20.30
N THR A 55 -0.51 7.04 19.11
CA THR A 55 -0.12 8.40 18.71
C THR A 55 -0.68 9.46 19.66
N ALA A 56 -1.97 9.36 20.02
CA ALA A 56 -2.60 10.30 20.95
C ALA A 56 -1.95 10.25 22.33
N LEU A 57 -1.68 9.05 22.87
CA LEU A 57 -1.02 8.86 24.15
C LEU A 57 0.41 9.41 24.14
N LEU A 58 1.19 9.15 23.10
CA LEU A 58 2.55 9.65 22.97
C LEU A 58 2.59 11.18 22.85
N LEU A 59 1.72 11.76 22.03
CA LEU A 59 1.60 13.22 21.90
C LEU A 59 1.10 13.89 23.19
N GLY A 60 0.30 13.20 23.99
CA GLY A 60 -0.15 13.64 25.33
C GLY A 60 0.95 13.59 26.40
N SER A 61 2.06 12.89 26.15
CA SER A 61 3.17 12.84 27.10
C SER A 61 3.93 14.20 27.14
N GLY A 62 4.45 14.59 28.33
CA GLY A 62 5.04 15.92 28.58
C GLY A 62 6.15 16.36 27.63
N ASN A 63 6.88 15.40 27.01
CA ASN A 63 7.94 15.69 26.04
C ASN A 63 7.41 16.25 24.71
N TYR A 64 6.24 15.82 24.26
CA TYR A 64 5.62 16.25 23.00
C TYR A 64 4.67 17.44 23.21
N GLN A 65 4.00 17.55 24.36
CA GLN A 65 3.16 18.71 24.73
C GLN A 65 3.96 20.01 24.70
N ARG A 66 5.20 20.02 25.19
CA ARG A 66 6.08 21.18 25.13
C ARG A 66 6.36 21.68 23.70
N ARG A 67 6.09 20.87 22.68
CA ARG A 67 6.22 21.21 21.26
C ARG A 67 4.92 21.64 20.62
N HIS A 68 3.83 21.80 21.40
CA HIS A 68 2.48 22.19 20.92
C HIS A 68 1.88 21.27 19.85
N TRP A 69 2.21 19.97 19.88
CA TRP A 69 1.62 18.99 19.00
C TRP A 69 0.32 18.44 19.59
N SER A 70 -0.75 18.41 18.76
CA SER A 70 -1.99 17.67 19.03
C SER A 70 -2.20 16.61 17.97
N LEU A 71 -3.05 15.61 18.25
CA LEU A 71 -3.37 14.53 17.31
C LEU A 71 -3.86 15.09 15.96
N ILE A 72 -4.82 16.02 15.98
CA ILE A 72 -5.36 16.64 14.76
C ILE A 72 -4.30 17.44 14.01
N ARG A 73 -3.46 18.20 14.74
CA ARG A 73 -2.36 18.94 14.11
C ARG A 73 -1.38 18.00 13.42
N TRP A 74 -1.09 16.87 14.05
CA TRP A 74 -0.21 15.87 13.49
C TRP A 74 -0.83 15.19 12.26
N MET A 75 -2.11 14.76 12.33
CA MET A 75 -2.80 14.09 11.22
C MET A 75 -2.91 14.95 9.95
N ARG A 76 -2.91 16.26 10.07
CA ARG A 76 -2.99 17.24 8.96
C ARG A 76 -1.67 17.90 8.59
N SER A 77 -0.55 17.46 9.17
CA SER A 77 0.77 18.07 8.94
C SER A 77 1.36 17.67 7.58
N SER A 78 2.40 18.34 7.17
CA SER A 78 3.17 18.07 5.94
C SER A 78 2.27 18.12 4.70
N ASP A 79 2.24 17.08 3.85
CA ASP A 79 1.43 17.02 2.63
C ASP A 79 -0.06 17.28 2.87
N GLY A 80 -0.57 16.91 4.08
CA GLY A 80 -1.95 17.21 4.46
C GLY A 80 -2.32 18.68 4.44
N GLY A 81 -1.34 19.57 4.69
CA GLY A 81 -1.52 21.01 4.54
C GLY A 81 -1.72 21.45 3.10
N HIS A 82 -0.95 20.87 2.17
CA HIS A 82 -1.04 21.15 0.73
C HIS A 82 -2.34 20.63 0.12
N TYR A 83 -2.72 19.38 0.42
CA TYR A 83 -4.01 18.82 -0.03
C TYR A 83 -5.21 19.63 0.46
N ARG A 84 -5.15 20.10 1.72
CA ARG A 84 -6.19 20.99 2.27
C ARG A 84 -6.24 22.30 1.51
N ALA A 85 -5.11 22.96 1.29
CA ALA A 85 -5.06 24.24 0.58
C ALA A 85 -5.61 24.13 -0.85
N ILE A 86 -5.32 23.03 -1.55
CA ILE A 86 -5.86 22.77 -2.89
C ILE A 86 -7.38 22.52 -2.83
N ALA A 87 -7.88 21.80 -1.81
CA ALA A 87 -9.31 21.58 -1.65
C ALA A 87 -10.06 22.88 -1.31
N GLU A 88 -9.44 23.81 -0.55
CA GLU A 88 -10.04 25.10 -0.18
C GLU A 88 -10.00 26.13 -1.31
N HIS A 89 -8.91 26.16 -2.11
CA HIS A 89 -8.61 27.27 -3.03
C HIS A 89 -8.34 26.81 -4.47
N GLY A 90 -8.36 25.51 -4.75
CA GLY A 90 -7.97 24.95 -6.03
C GLY A 90 -6.48 25.17 -6.32
N TYR A 91 -6.15 25.15 -7.60
CA TYR A 91 -4.81 25.43 -8.10
C TYR A 91 -4.62 26.94 -8.41
N ALA A 92 -5.18 27.82 -7.57
CA ALA A 92 -5.03 29.25 -7.74
C ALA A 92 -3.54 29.62 -7.69
N TYR A 93 -3.04 30.07 -8.81
CA TYR A 93 -1.64 30.41 -9.02
C TYR A 93 -1.55 31.82 -9.61
N PRO A 94 -0.90 32.77 -8.93
CA PRO A 94 -0.67 34.10 -9.50
C PRO A 94 0.24 33.99 -10.72
N ALA A 95 -0.25 34.37 -11.87
CA ALA A 95 0.53 34.37 -13.13
C ALA A 95 1.88 35.06 -12.92
N GLY A 96 2.97 34.39 -13.27
CA GLY A 96 4.33 34.93 -13.21
C GLY A 96 5.13 34.68 -11.92
N GLN A 97 4.54 34.06 -10.87
CA GLN A 97 5.28 33.72 -9.64
C GLN A 97 5.61 32.23 -9.57
N LEU A 98 6.60 31.76 -10.32
CA LEU A 98 7.03 30.35 -10.34
C LEU A 98 7.37 29.77 -8.96
N ALA A 99 7.74 30.61 -7.98
CA ALA A 99 7.98 30.19 -6.59
C ALA A 99 6.74 29.58 -5.92
N HIS A 100 5.53 29.89 -6.36
CA HIS A 100 4.27 29.32 -5.86
C HIS A 100 3.77 28.12 -6.65
N ALA A 101 4.51 27.69 -7.70
CA ALA A 101 4.15 26.55 -8.53
C ALA A 101 4.23 25.19 -7.81
N SER A 102 4.73 25.16 -6.55
CA SER A 102 4.79 23.95 -5.74
C SER A 102 3.42 23.23 -5.65
N VAL A 103 2.31 23.95 -5.72
CA VAL A 103 0.96 23.40 -5.71
C VAL A 103 0.75 22.30 -6.77
N PHE A 104 1.42 22.38 -7.91
CA PHE A 104 1.32 21.41 -8.99
C PHE A 104 2.01 20.06 -8.71
N SER A 105 2.76 19.93 -7.63
CA SER A 105 3.32 18.64 -7.21
C SER A 105 2.27 17.72 -6.61
N TRP A 106 1.16 18.27 -6.10
CA TRP A 106 0.05 17.51 -5.53
C TRP A 106 -1.09 17.32 -6.53
N PHE A 107 -1.43 16.08 -6.79
CA PHE A 107 -2.42 15.67 -7.78
C PHE A 107 -3.86 15.96 -7.31
N PRO A 108 -4.82 16.24 -8.23
CA PRO A 108 -6.16 16.74 -7.92
C PRO A 108 -7.12 15.71 -7.30
N GLY A 109 -6.90 14.40 -7.51
CA GLY A 109 -7.91 13.40 -7.16
C GLY A 109 -8.23 13.32 -5.66
N TYR A 110 -7.21 13.45 -4.79
CA TYR A 110 -7.44 13.44 -3.35
C TYR A 110 -8.05 14.76 -2.83
N PRO A 111 -7.55 15.95 -3.21
CA PRO A 111 -8.23 17.22 -2.90
C PRO A 111 -9.67 17.30 -3.40
N ALA A 112 -9.95 16.81 -4.62
CA ALA A 112 -11.31 16.78 -5.15
C ALA A 112 -12.24 15.87 -4.35
N ALA A 113 -11.74 14.71 -3.86
CA ALA A 113 -12.51 13.83 -2.98
C ALA A 113 -12.77 14.49 -1.60
N ILE A 114 -11.82 15.27 -1.10
CA ILE A 114 -11.99 16.06 0.13
C ILE A 114 -13.07 17.13 -0.07
N ASP A 115 -12.95 17.94 -1.13
CA ASP A 115 -13.87 19.01 -1.45
C ASP A 115 -15.30 18.50 -1.66
N ALA A 116 -15.45 17.42 -2.44
CA ALA A 116 -16.75 16.77 -2.64
C ALA A 116 -17.42 16.33 -1.34
N LEU A 117 -16.66 15.88 -0.33
CA LEU A 117 -17.22 15.49 0.97
C LEU A 117 -17.44 16.70 1.87
N ALA A 118 -16.58 17.71 1.80
CA ALA A 118 -16.69 18.96 2.57
C ALA A 118 -17.82 19.87 2.08
N TRP A 119 -18.43 19.55 0.94
CA TRP A 119 -19.67 20.23 0.50
C TRP A 119 -20.83 20.04 1.48
N LEU A 120 -20.76 19.01 2.36
CA LEU A 120 -21.69 18.85 3.46
C LEU A 120 -21.38 19.88 4.56
N PRO A 121 -22.32 20.78 4.95
CA PRO A 121 -22.04 21.98 5.76
C PRO A 121 -21.53 21.70 7.18
N TRP A 122 -21.67 20.47 7.67
CA TRP A 122 -21.17 20.04 9.00
C TRP A 122 -19.82 19.31 8.96
N ILE A 123 -19.23 19.13 7.77
CA ILE A 123 -17.95 18.44 7.63
C ILE A 123 -16.85 19.45 7.28
N SER A 124 -15.90 19.64 8.20
CA SER A 124 -14.72 20.46 7.90
C SER A 124 -13.80 19.75 6.88
N ILE A 125 -13.04 20.51 6.10
CA ILE A 125 -12.09 19.97 5.11
C ILE A 125 -11.10 18.98 5.74
N VAL A 126 -10.63 19.24 6.97
CA VAL A 126 -9.74 18.30 7.69
C VAL A 126 -10.48 16.99 8.00
N THR A 127 -11.73 17.11 8.50
CA THR A 127 -12.56 15.93 8.79
C THR A 127 -12.86 15.15 7.51
N ALA A 128 -13.19 15.83 6.42
CA ALA A 128 -13.41 15.23 5.11
C ALA A 128 -12.17 14.44 4.66
N GLY A 129 -10.97 15.02 4.76
CA GLY A 129 -9.73 14.36 4.41
C GLY A 129 -9.48 13.08 5.23
N LEU A 130 -9.73 13.12 6.55
CA LEU A 130 -9.60 11.94 7.42
C LEU A 130 -10.63 10.85 7.08
N ILE A 131 -11.87 11.23 6.76
CA ILE A 131 -12.94 10.30 6.35
C ILE A 131 -12.58 9.64 5.01
N VAL A 132 -12.15 10.44 4.01
CA VAL A 132 -11.71 9.91 2.70
C VAL A 132 -10.57 8.92 2.89
N THR A 133 -9.55 9.26 3.70
CA THR A 133 -8.43 8.36 4.01
C THR A 133 -8.90 7.08 4.69
N ALA A 134 -9.80 7.16 5.68
CA ALA A 134 -10.30 6.00 6.41
C ALA A 134 -11.11 5.06 5.50
N ILE A 135 -12.05 5.61 4.72
CA ILE A 135 -12.87 4.83 3.76
C ILE A 135 -11.97 4.18 2.70
N ALA A 136 -11.03 4.94 2.15
CA ALA A 136 -10.10 4.42 1.15
C ALA A 136 -9.21 3.31 1.72
N GLY A 137 -8.71 3.45 2.95
CA GLY A 137 -7.93 2.42 3.63
C GLY A 137 -8.73 1.14 3.88
N MET A 138 -9.98 1.25 4.31
CA MET A 138 -10.89 0.10 4.45
C MET A 138 -11.18 -0.57 3.10
N ALA A 139 -11.43 0.22 2.04
CA ALA A 139 -11.62 -0.29 0.68
C ALA A 139 -10.36 -0.98 0.15
N ALA A 140 -9.17 -0.45 0.44
CA ALA A 140 -7.90 -1.08 0.11
C ALA A 140 -7.73 -2.43 0.82
N ALA A 141 -8.01 -2.51 2.13
CA ALA A 141 -7.93 -3.74 2.91
C ALA A 141 -8.92 -4.81 2.40
N TRP A 142 -10.15 -4.40 2.09
CA TRP A 142 -11.15 -5.29 1.47
C TRP A 142 -10.68 -5.83 0.14
N GLY A 143 -10.21 -4.94 -0.75
CA GLY A 143 -9.68 -5.29 -2.07
C GLY A 143 -8.44 -6.19 -1.98
N LEU A 144 -7.50 -5.89 -1.05
CA LEU A 144 -6.28 -6.66 -0.85
C LEU A 144 -6.57 -8.08 -0.35
N THR A 145 -7.56 -8.24 0.54
CA THR A 145 -8.01 -9.57 0.97
C THR A 145 -8.54 -10.38 -0.22
N ARG A 146 -9.34 -9.75 -1.09
CA ARG A 146 -9.87 -10.41 -2.29
C ARG A 146 -8.78 -10.74 -3.30
N LEU A 147 -7.83 -9.83 -3.49
CA LEU A 147 -6.70 -10.05 -4.37
C LEU A 147 -5.80 -11.18 -3.86
N GLY A 148 -5.47 -11.18 -2.57
CA GLY A 148 -4.70 -12.23 -1.94
C GLY A 148 -5.36 -13.61 -2.09
N LEU A 149 -6.67 -13.70 -1.83
CA LEU A 149 -7.43 -14.94 -2.02
C LEU A 149 -7.43 -15.40 -3.50
N LYS A 150 -7.57 -14.45 -4.44
CA LYS A 150 -7.54 -14.75 -5.87
C LYS A 150 -6.19 -15.28 -6.33
N LEU A 151 -5.09 -14.77 -5.76
CA LEU A 151 -3.73 -15.13 -6.16
C LEU A 151 -3.22 -16.42 -5.50
N THR A 152 -3.64 -16.69 -4.26
CA THR A 152 -3.07 -17.78 -3.46
C THR A 152 -4.04 -18.91 -3.16
N GLY A 153 -5.34 -18.66 -3.23
CA GLY A 153 -6.38 -19.58 -2.76
C GLY A 153 -6.42 -19.73 -1.23
N ASP A 154 -5.50 -19.10 -0.49
CA ASP A 154 -5.35 -19.26 0.96
C ASP A 154 -5.90 -18.04 1.72
N PRO A 155 -7.00 -18.22 2.51
CA PRO A 155 -7.57 -17.17 3.34
C PRO A 155 -6.59 -16.57 4.34
N ARG A 156 -5.67 -17.37 4.87
CA ARG A 156 -4.72 -16.94 5.90
C ARG A 156 -3.65 -16.04 5.33
N ILE A 157 -3.09 -16.39 4.17
CA ILE A 157 -2.15 -15.54 3.43
C ILE A 157 -2.83 -14.21 3.09
N SER A 158 -4.10 -14.24 2.68
CA SER A 158 -4.87 -13.04 2.34
C SER A 158 -5.03 -12.07 3.53
N LEU A 159 -5.30 -12.59 4.74
CA LEU A 159 -5.39 -11.77 5.96
C LEU A 159 -4.02 -11.24 6.41
N LEU A 160 -2.97 -12.05 6.26
CA LEU A 160 -1.60 -11.64 6.57
C LEU A 160 -1.10 -10.54 5.63
N LEU A 161 -1.47 -10.57 4.35
CA LEU A 161 -1.17 -9.47 3.41
C LEU A 161 -1.71 -8.13 3.92
N VAL A 162 -2.95 -8.11 4.42
CA VAL A 162 -3.55 -6.90 4.99
C VAL A 162 -2.82 -6.47 6.26
N ALA A 163 -2.54 -7.41 7.17
CA ALA A 163 -1.86 -7.12 8.42
C ALA A 163 -0.46 -6.53 8.18
N ILE A 164 0.35 -7.15 7.29
CA ILE A 164 1.70 -6.70 6.95
C ILE A 164 1.65 -5.32 6.29
N TRP A 165 0.74 -5.10 5.34
CA TRP A 165 0.54 -3.79 4.72
C TRP A 165 0.15 -2.72 5.74
N ALA A 166 -0.76 -3.05 6.66
CA ALA A 166 -1.21 -2.13 7.69
C ALA A 166 -0.11 -1.75 8.70
N VAL A 167 0.90 -2.59 8.94
CA VAL A 167 2.03 -2.30 9.82
C VAL A 167 3.32 -1.96 9.05
N ALA A 168 3.26 -1.75 7.73
CA ALA A 168 4.44 -1.42 6.94
C ALA A 168 5.08 -0.10 7.42
N PRO A 169 6.41 0.06 7.32
CA PRO A 169 7.05 1.35 7.54
C PRO A 169 6.42 2.42 6.63
N GLY A 170 6.12 3.60 7.18
CA GLY A 170 5.37 4.64 6.47
C GLY A 170 3.84 4.48 6.50
N SER A 171 3.29 3.38 7.06
CA SER A 171 1.84 3.17 7.18
C SER A 171 1.12 4.22 8.02
N VAL A 172 1.85 5.06 8.75
CA VAL A 172 1.32 6.24 9.44
C VAL A 172 0.56 7.16 8.50
N ALA A 173 0.99 7.28 7.23
CA ALA A 173 0.29 8.04 6.19
C ALA A 173 -1.15 7.56 5.95
N LEU A 174 -1.47 6.29 6.25
CA LEU A 174 -2.82 5.72 6.16
C LEU A 174 -3.77 6.23 7.28
N SER A 175 -3.27 7.00 8.24
CA SER A 175 -4.05 7.66 9.30
C SER A 175 -3.96 9.18 9.25
N MET A 176 -3.34 9.74 8.21
CA MET A 176 -3.18 11.18 7.99
C MET A 176 -4.02 11.64 6.80
N THR A 177 -4.18 12.95 6.62
CA THR A 177 -4.87 13.53 5.45
C THR A 177 -3.98 13.45 4.21
N TYR A 178 -3.70 12.23 3.75
CA TYR A 178 -2.75 11.91 2.69
C TYR A 178 -3.40 11.10 1.57
N ALA A 179 -2.86 11.21 0.37
CA ALA A 179 -3.37 10.54 -0.84
C ALA A 179 -3.07 9.05 -0.93
N GLU A 180 -2.17 8.52 -0.06
CA GLU A 180 -1.68 7.14 -0.09
C GLU A 180 -2.78 6.10 0.02
N ALA A 181 -3.71 6.27 0.95
CA ALA A 181 -4.80 5.31 1.14
C ALA A 181 -5.72 5.25 -0.08
N LEU A 182 -6.07 6.41 -0.67
CA LEU A 182 -6.91 6.49 -1.86
C LEU A 182 -6.21 5.86 -3.07
N PHE A 183 -4.92 6.17 -3.25
CA PHE A 183 -4.13 5.58 -4.32
C PHE A 183 -4.03 4.05 -4.17
N CYS A 184 -3.71 3.55 -2.98
CA CYS A 184 -3.64 2.10 -2.70
C CYS A 184 -4.99 1.41 -2.97
N ALA A 185 -6.12 2.02 -2.58
CA ALA A 185 -7.43 1.48 -2.87
C ALA A 185 -7.65 1.34 -4.38
N LEU A 186 -7.47 2.42 -5.13
CA LEU A 186 -7.65 2.42 -6.60
C LEU A 186 -6.72 1.40 -7.27
N ALA A 187 -5.45 1.35 -6.87
CA ALA A 187 -4.48 0.41 -7.43
C ALA A 187 -4.85 -1.05 -7.16
N ILE A 188 -5.17 -1.40 -5.91
CA ILE A 188 -5.54 -2.76 -5.52
C ILE A 188 -6.80 -3.22 -6.27
N TRP A 189 -7.83 -2.36 -6.36
CA TRP A 189 -9.05 -2.69 -7.08
C TRP A 189 -8.85 -2.76 -8.60
N ALA A 190 -7.95 -1.96 -9.19
CA ALA A 190 -7.56 -2.09 -10.59
C ALA A 190 -6.84 -3.43 -10.87
N LEU A 191 -5.86 -3.82 -10.00
CA LEU A 191 -5.17 -5.10 -10.10
C LEU A 191 -6.14 -6.28 -9.92
N LEU A 192 -7.09 -6.17 -8.99
CA LEU A 192 -8.15 -7.17 -8.81
C LEU A 192 -9.09 -7.23 -10.02
N ALA A 193 -9.41 -6.09 -10.65
CA ALA A 193 -10.20 -6.03 -11.87
C ALA A 193 -9.47 -6.73 -13.03
N LEU A 194 -8.18 -6.50 -13.21
CA LEU A 194 -7.33 -7.23 -14.18
C LEU A 194 -7.34 -8.74 -13.92
N ALA A 195 -7.15 -9.15 -12.66
CA ALA A 195 -7.16 -10.56 -12.27
C ALA A 195 -8.52 -11.26 -12.55
N ASN A 196 -9.59 -10.49 -12.70
CA ASN A 196 -10.94 -10.96 -13.05
C ASN A 196 -11.32 -10.68 -14.52
N GLY A 197 -10.40 -10.22 -15.35
CA GLY A 197 -10.67 -9.91 -16.77
C GLY A 197 -11.60 -8.70 -17.00
N ARG A 198 -11.77 -7.83 -15.99
CA ARG A 198 -12.62 -6.63 -16.07
C ARG A 198 -11.81 -5.43 -16.57
N TRP A 199 -11.49 -5.44 -17.86
CA TRP A 199 -10.58 -4.51 -18.50
C TRP A 199 -10.98 -3.04 -18.39
N LEU A 200 -12.23 -2.72 -18.68
CA LEU A 200 -12.73 -1.33 -18.62
C LEU A 200 -12.71 -0.82 -17.18
N THR A 201 -13.12 -1.63 -16.22
CA THR A 201 -13.03 -1.28 -14.78
C THR A 201 -11.58 -1.03 -14.37
N ALA A 202 -10.64 -1.88 -14.80
CA ALA A 202 -9.22 -1.69 -14.53
C ALA A 202 -8.70 -0.38 -15.15
N GLY A 203 -9.05 -0.09 -16.41
CA GLY A 203 -8.70 1.15 -17.08
C GLY A 203 -9.24 2.40 -16.37
N LEU A 204 -10.52 2.41 -15.97
CA LEU A 204 -11.16 3.51 -15.26
C LEU A 204 -10.57 3.72 -13.86
N LEU A 205 -10.31 2.66 -13.11
CA LEU A 205 -9.65 2.77 -11.80
C LEU A 205 -8.21 3.27 -11.93
N THR A 206 -7.49 2.87 -12.99
CA THR A 206 -6.15 3.36 -13.29
C THR A 206 -6.17 4.83 -13.71
N LEU A 207 -7.14 5.25 -14.51
CA LEU A 207 -7.38 6.66 -14.84
C LEU A 207 -7.58 7.47 -13.55
N ALA A 208 -8.48 7.02 -12.66
CA ALA A 208 -8.71 7.67 -11.38
C ALA A 208 -7.41 7.71 -10.52
N ALA A 209 -6.65 6.61 -10.45
CA ALA A 209 -5.37 6.58 -9.75
C ALA A 209 -4.36 7.59 -10.34
N GLY A 210 -4.38 7.80 -11.66
CA GLY A 210 -3.57 8.79 -12.38
C GLY A 210 -3.86 10.24 -11.98
N THR A 211 -5.07 10.54 -11.49
CA THR A 211 -5.39 11.85 -10.91
C THR A 211 -4.97 11.99 -9.45
N VAL A 212 -4.53 10.91 -8.79
CA VAL A 212 -4.18 10.90 -7.36
C VAL A 212 -2.68 10.99 -7.12
N ARG A 213 -1.87 10.27 -7.91
CA ARG A 213 -0.40 10.25 -7.74
C ARG A 213 0.32 9.90 -9.05
N SER A 214 1.52 10.44 -9.22
CA SER A 214 2.43 10.10 -10.34
C SER A 214 2.83 8.61 -10.34
N THR A 215 2.84 7.93 -9.18
CA THR A 215 3.09 6.49 -9.05
C THR A 215 2.11 5.63 -9.89
N ALA A 216 1.01 6.22 -10.37
CA ALA A 216 0.07 5.56 -11.30
C ALA A 216 0.75 5.05 -12.60
N VAL A 217 1.94 5.56 -12.96
CA VAL A 217 2.76 4.99 -14.04
C VAL A 217 2.95 3.48 -13.86
N ALA A 218 3.20 3.02 -12.64
CA ALA A 218 3.35 1.59 -12.35
C ALA A 218 2.07 0.79 -12.70
N LEU A 219 0.91 1.35 -12.35
CA LEU A 219 -0.37 0.71 -12.62
C LEU A 219 -0.72 0.77 -14.12
N ILE A 220 -0.42 1.88 -14.80
CA ILE A 220 -0.56 2.02 -16.25
C ILE A 220 0.26 0.93 -16.96
N LEU A 221 1.53 0.76 -16.59
CA LEU A 221 2.39 -0.27 -17.18
C LEU A 221 1.87 -1.69 -16.90
N ALA A 222 1.30 -1.94 -15.73
CA ALA A 222 0.65 -3.22 -15.43
C ALA A 222 -0.57 -3.48 -16.34
N VAL A 223 -1.44 -2.47 -16.53
CA VAL A 223 -2.60 -2.58 -17.43
C VAL A 223 -2.16 -2.81 -18.88
N LEU A 224 -1.16 -2.05 -19.35
CA LEU A 224 -0.62 -2.21 -20.70
C LEU A 224 -0.01 -3.60 -20.90
N THR A 225 0.78 -4.09 -19.94
CA THR A 225 1.38 -5.44 -19.99
C THR A 225 0.31 -6.53 -20.04
N ALA A 226 -0.71 -6.42 -19.17
CA ALA A 226 -1.82 -7.38 -19.15
C ALA A 226 -2.62 -7.35 -20.45
N ALA A 227 -2.93 -6.15 -20.97
CA ALA A 227 -3.67 -5.97 -22.22
C ALA A 227 -2.89 -6.50 -23.42
N ALA A 228 -1.58 -6.18 -23.51
CA ALA A 228 -0.71 -6.70 -24.57
C ALA A 228 -0.68 -8.23 -24.57
N ALA A 229 -0.52 -8.86 -23.40
CA ALA A 229 -0.54 -10.30 -23.28
C ALA A 229 -1.88 -10.92 -23.72
N ALA A 230 -3.00 -10.27 -23.37
CA ALA A 230 -4.34 -10.72 -23.77
C ALA A 230 -4.56 -10.60 -25.28
N VAL A 231 -4.18 -9.48 -25.89
CA VAL A 231 -4.31 -9.24 -27.34
C VAL A 231 -3.43 -10.20 -28.12
N ILE A 232 -2.14 -10.35 -27.72
CA ILE A 232 -1.21 -11.29 -28.39
C ILE A 232 -1.78 -12.71 -28.37
N ARG A 233 -2.35 -13.15 -27.25
CA ARG A 233 -2.97 -14.46 -27.13
C ARG A 233 -4.17 -14.59 -28.08
N ALA A 234 -5.09 -13.62 -28.05
CA ALA A 234 -6.28 -13.64 -28.87
C ALA A 234 -5.97 -13.64 -30.38
N VAL A 235 -4.94 -12.86 -30.80
CA VAL A 235 -4.46 -12.86 -32.20
C VAL A 235 -3.86 -14.21 -32.59
N ARG A 236 -3.04 -14.82 -31.73
CA ARG A 236 -2.46 -16.14 -31.98
C ARG A 236 -3.51 -17.25 -32.07
N GLU A 237 -4.58 -17.13 -31.29
CA GLU A 237 -5.72 -18.05 -31.29
C GLU A 237 -6.78 -17.70 -32.36
N HIS A 238 -6.48 -16.75 -33.26
CA HIS A 238 -7.39 -16.28 -34.33
C HIS A 238 -8.78 -15.86 -33.83
N GLN A 239 -8.85 -15.32 -32.61
CA GLN A 239 -10.10 -14.87 -32.02
C GLN A 239 -10.61 -13.57 -32.69
N PRO A 240 -11.95 -13.37 -32.82
CA PRO A 240 -12.50 -12.17 -33.43
C PRO A 240 -12.21 -10.93 -32.58
N PHE A 241 -12.25 -9.75 -33.22
CA PHE A 241 -12.03 -8.44 -32.56
C PHE A 241 -12.90 -8.24 -31.30
N THR A 242 -14.10 -8.80 -31.30
CA THR A 242 -15.02 -8.75 -30.14
C THR A 242 -14.43 -9.35 -28.86
N ALA A 243 -13.46 -10.24 -28.97
CA ALA A 243 -12.80 -10.87 -27.83
C ALA A 243 -11.70 -9.98 -27.18
N TRP A 244 -11.08 -9.09 -27.94
CA TRP A 244 -9.88 -8.35 -27.46
C TRP A 244 -9.99 -6.80 -27.52
N TRP A 245 -11.11 -6.21 -27.99
CA TRP A 245 -11.28 -4.76 -27.96
C TRP A 245 -11.32 -4.18 -26.54
N ARG A 246 -11.88 -4.94 -25.55
CA ARG A 246 -11.96 -4.50 -24.15
C ARG A 246 -10.58 -4.34 -23.50
N PRO A 247 -9.61 -5.26 -23.66
CA PRO A 247 -8.22 -5.03 -23.27
C PRO A 247 -7.64 -3.73 -23.84
N ILE A 248 -7.83 -3.48 -25.15
CA ILE A 248 -7.35 -2.25 -25.80
C ILE A 248 -8.00 -1.01 -25.18
N ALA A 249 -9.32 -1.00 -25.08
CA ALA A 249 -10.05 0.14 -24.50
C ALA A 249 -9.61 0.42 -23.04
N GLY A 250 -9.42 -0.62 -22.23
CA GLY A 250 -8.88 -0.48 -20.88
C GLY A 250 -7.45 0.10 -20.86
N ALA A 251 -6.59 -0.35 -21.78
CA ALA A 251 -5.23 0.15 -21.95
C ALA A 251 -5.18 1.63 -22.38
N LEU A 252 -6.10 2.05 -23.27
CA LEU A 252 -6.21 3.44 -23.72
C LEU A 252 -6.76 4.37 -22.63
N LEU A 253 -7.70 3.88 -21.79
CA LEU A 253 -8.24 4.65 -20.66
C LEU A 253 -7.20 4.85 -19.54
N ALA A 254 -6.37 3.87 -19.29
CA ALA A 254 -5.47 3.85 -18.14
C ALA A 254 -4.59 5.11 -18.00
N PRO A 255 -3.91 5.64 -19.03
CA PRO A 255 -3.02 6.80 -18.90
C PRO A 255 -3.74 8.14 -18.82
N LEU A 256 -5.04 8.21 -19.16
CA LEU A 256 -5.73 9.50 -19.39
C LEU A 256 -5.76 10.40 -18.15
N GLY A 257 -5.88 9.85 -16.94
CA GLY A 257 -5.90 10.64 -15.71
C GLY A 257 -4.56 11.32 -15.44
N LEU A 258 -3.46 10.58 -15.61
CA LEU A 258 -2.10 11.12 -15.47
C LEU A 258 -1.80 12.15 -16.57
N ILE A 259 -2.04 11.80 -17.84
CA ILE A 259 -1.80 12.69 -18.98
C ILE A 259 -2.66 13.96 -18.87
N GLY A 260 -3.93 13.81 -18.43
CA GLY A 260 -4.82 14.95 -18.24
C GLY A 260 -4.28 15.96 -17.22
N PHE A 261 -3.75 15.48 -16.08
CA PHE A 261 -3.15 16.38 -15.09
C PHE A 261 -1.83 17.00 -15.58
N LEU A 262 -0.94 16.22 -16.19
CA LEU A 262 0.29 16.74 -16.77
C LEU A 262 0.01 17.79 -17.87
N GLY A 263 -1.02 17.55 -18.70
CA GLY A 263 -1.49 18.51 -19.71
C GLY A 263 -2.04 19.79 -19.08
N TYR A 264 -2.82 19.67 -18.00
CA TYR A 264 -3.29 20.84 -17.24
C TYR A 264 -2.12 21.68 -16.72
N VAL A 265 -1.11 21.04 -16.10
CA VAL A 265 0.07 21.74 -15.60
C VAL A 265 0.88 22.37 -16.75
N ALA A 266 0.97 21.69 -17.89
CA ALA A 266 1.65 22.22 -19.07
C ALA A 266 1.00 23.52 -19.57
N VAL A 267 -0.33 23.56 -19.61
CA VAL A 267 -1.09 24.77 -19.97
C VAL A 267 -0.92 25.88 -18.93
N ALA A 268 -1.07 25.53 -17.64
CA ALA A 268 -0.98 26.49 -16.54
C ALA A 268 0.41 27.12 -16.39
N THR A 269 1.46 26.38 -16.71
CA THR A 269 2.86 26.85 -16.62
C THR A 269 3.41 27.39 -17.97
N HIS A 270 2.64 27.28 -19.05
CA HIS A 270 3.10 27.58 -20.43
C HIS A 270 4.34 26.77 -20.84
N ARG A 271 4.49 25.52 -20.32
CA ARG A 271 5.64 24.65 -20.56
C ARG A 271 5.19 23.22 -20.76
N LEU A 272 5.58 22.59 -21.85
CA LEU A 272 5.26 21.18 -22.09
C LEU A 272 5.83 20.24 -20.99
N ASP A 273 6.98 20.60 -20.42
CA ASP A 273 7.64 19.91 -19.31
C ASP A 273 7.24 20.46 -17.92
N GLY A 274 6.15 21.25 -17.84
CA GLY A 274 5.79 22.08 -16.68
C GLY A 274 5.81 21.33 -15.35
N TRP A 275 5.20 20.13 -15.27
CA TRP A 275 5.21 19.32 -14.05
C TRP A 275 6.63 18.87 -13.68
N PHE A 276 7.41 18.35 -14.63
CA PHE A 276 8.80 17.92 -14.40
C PHE A 276 9.70 19.09 -14.02
N TRP A 277 9.41 20.28 -14.57
CA TRP A 277 10.13 21.50 -14.22
C TRP A 277 9.85 21.88 -12.74
N VAL A 278 8.58 21.84 -12.31
CA VAL A 278 8.18 22.10 -10.92
C VAL A 278 8.85 21.11 -9.97
N GLU A 279 8.79 19.81 -10.26
CA GLU A 279 9.44 18.79 -9.44
C GLU A 279 10.94 19.06 -9.28
N ARG A 280 11.63 19.41 -10.38
CA ARG A 280 13.07 19.63 -10.40
C ARG A 280 13.49 20.92 -9.70
N HIS A 281 12.82 22.04 -9.98
CA HIS A 281 13.30 23.38 -9.60
C HIS A 281 12.62 23.96 -8.36
N VAL A 282 11.41 23.50 -8.05
CA VAL A 282 10.62 23.98 -6.90
C VAL A 282 10.66 22.97 -5.76
N MET A 283 10.42 21.69 -6.07
CA MET A 283 10.41 20.62 -5.07
C MET A 283 11.79 19.98 -4.87
N HIS A 284 12.76 20.28 -5.74
CA HIS A 284 14.09 19.67 -5.75
C HIS A 284 14.04 18.12 -5.78
N MET A 285 12.99 17.59 -6.43
CA MET A 285 12.82 16.18 -6.71
C MET A 285 13.25 15.86 -8.11
N THR A 286 14.24 15.00 -8.26
CA THR A 286 14.77 14.56 -9.54
C THR A 286 14.77 13.04 -9.62
N PHE A 287 14.65 12.53 -10.83
CA PHE A 287 14.93 11.13 -11.11
C PHE A 287 16.43 11.00 -11.35
N ASP A 288 17.16 10.45 -10.38
CA ASP A 288 18.62 10.41 -10.37
C ASP A 288 19.19 8.99 -10.48
N TRP A 289 18.38 8.04 -10.99
CA TRP A 289 18.76 6.62 -11.13
C TRP A 289 19.11 5.94 -9.80
N GLY A 290 18.76 6.53 -8.65
CA GLY A 290 19.05 6.03 -7.32
C GLY A 290 20.45 6.37 -6.81
N THR A 291 21.19 7.22 -7.49
CA THR A 291 22.56 7.60 -7.08
C THR A 291 22.56 8.27 -5.71
N SER A 292 21.63 9.19 -5.44
CA SER A 292 21.50 9.84 -4.13
C SER A 292 21.05 8.86 -3.04
N THR A 293 20.15 7.91 -3.38
CA THR A 293 19.73 6.86 -2.45
C THR A 293 20.89 5.94 -2.07
N LEU A 294 21.72 5.58 -3.04
CA LEU A 294 22.94 4.79 -2.79
C LEU A 294 23.95 5.56 -1.97
N HIS A 295 24.14 6.86 -2.26
CA HIS A 295 25.03 7.73 -1.48
C HIS A 295 24.58 7.80 -0.02
N GLU A 296 23.30 8.06 0.23
CA GLU A 296 22.74 8.11 1.58
C GLU A 296 22.80 6.76 2.29
N ALA A 297 22.56 5.67 1.57
CA ALA A 297 22.74 4.33 2.14
C ALA A 297 24.20 4.07 2.55
N LYS A 298 25.17 4.44 1.72
CA LYS A 298 26.60 4.35 2.08
C LYS A 298 26.95 5.23 3.27
N ALA A 299 26.49 6.49 3.30
CA ALA A 299 26.72 7.41 4.41
C ALA A 299 26.12 6.87 5.72
N THR A 300 24.92 6.28 5.64
CA THR A 300 24.26 5.64 6.79
C THR A 300 25.00 4.41 7.29
N LEU A 301 25.49 3.55 6.40
CA LEU A 301 26.15 2.30 6.78
C LEU A 301 27.60 2.49 7.24
N LEU A 302 28.29 3.52 6.76
CA LEU A 302 29.71 3.74 7.00
C LEU A 302 30.00 4.92 7.96
N GLY A 303 28.99 5.71 8.29
CA GLY A 303 29.10 6.91 9.12
C GLY A 303 28.52 6.74 10.53
N SER A 304 28.07 7.86 11.10
CA SER A 304 27.41 7.93 12.42
C SER A 304 25.92 8.29 12.23
N PRO A 305 25.09 7.36 11.77
CA PRO A 305 23.71 7.66 11.38
C PRO A 305 22.80 7.88 12.59
N SER A 306 21.78 8.70 12.40
CA SER A 306 20.62 8.75 13.30
C SER A 306 19.77 7.48 13.18
N VAL A 307 19.00 7.18 14.23
CA VAL A 307 18.04 6.05 14.20
C VAL A 307 17.07 6.16 13.03
N ALA A 308 16.61 7.39 12.69
CA ALA A 308 15.73 7.59 11.54
C ALA A 308 16.38 7.17 10.21
N GLN A 309 17.63 7.55 9.99
CA GLN A 309 18.37 7.15 8.78
C GLN A 309 18.53 5.63 8.67
N ILE A 310 18.89 4.97 9.77
CA ILE A 310 18.99 3.50 9.81
C ILE A 310 17.66 2.85 9.42
N LEU A 311 16.56 3.30 10.02
CA LEU A 311 15.23 2.72 9.76
C LEU A 311 14.76 2.98 8.32
N VAL A 312 14.98 4.17 7.78
CA VAL A 312 14.61 4.51 6.41
C VAL A 312 15.44 3.71 5.41
N VAL A 313 16.77 3.73 5.55
CA VAL A 313 17.68 2.98 4.65
C VAL A 313 17.43 1.48 4.77
N GLY A 314 17.26 0.96 5.97
CA GLY A 314 16.89 -0.43 6.20
C GLY A 314 15.58 -0.82 5.52
N THR A 315 14.57 0.07 5.55
CA THR A 315 13.30 -0.13 4.84
C THR A 315 13.49 -0.19 3.33
N VAL A 316 14.31 0.70 2.76
CA VAL A 316 14.60 0.71 1.31
C VAL A 316 15.33 -0.57 0.90
N ILE A 317 16.35 -0.98 1.65
CA ILE A 317 17.08 -2.24 1.40
C ILE A 317 16.13 -3.44 1.49
N ALA A 318 15.32 -3.50 2.56
CA ALA A 318 14.34 -4.57 2.73
C ALA A 318 13.34 -4.62 1.57
N ALA A 319 12.87 -3.46 1.07
CA ALA A 319 11.95 -3.39 -0.06
C ALA A 319 12.58 -3.94 -1.35
N VAL A 320 13.86 -3.64 -1.62
CA VAL A 320 14.59 -4.20 -2.78
C VAL A 320 14.75 -5.72 -2.65
N LEU A 321 15.13 -6.21 -1.47
CA LEU A 321 15.27 -7.64 -1.22
C LEU A 321 13.92 -8.38 -1.35
N LEU A 322 12.85 -7.80 -0.78
CA LEU A 322 11.49 -8.33 -0.91
C LEU A 322 10.98 -8.27 -2.35
N MET A 323 11.34 -7.25 -3.12
CA MET A 323 11.03 -7.18 -4.54
C MET A 323 11.69 -8.35 -5.29
N LEU A 324 12.97 -8.56 -5.09
CA LEU A 324 13.70 -9.69 -5.72
C LEU A 324 13.07 -11.04 -5.31
N TRP A 325 12.74 -11.19 -4.03
CA TRP A 325 12.05 -12.39 -3.55
C TRP A 325 10.64 -12.52 -4.15
N SER A 326 9.88 -11.44 -4.26
CA SER A 326 8.54 -11.45 -4.86
C SER A 326 8.53 -11.89 -6.34
N LEU A 327 9.65 -11.75 -7.07
CA LEU A 327 9.77 -12.23 -8.45
C LEU A 327 9.74 -13.77 -8.56
N THR A 328 9.98 -14.50 -7.46
CA THR A 328 9.86 -15.97 -7.43
C THR A 328 8.41 -16.44 -7.20
N GLU A 329 7.48 -15.52 -6.91
CA GLU A 329 6.08 -15.87 -6.69
C GLU A 329 5.37 -16.25 -8.00
N PRO A 330 4.56 -17.32 -8.02
CA PRO A 330 3.84 -17.75 -9.21
C PRO A 330 2.59 -16.90 -9.45
N ILE A 331 2.80 -15.63 -9.75
CA ILE A 331 1.74 -14.65 -10.02
C ILE A 331 1.88 -14.09 -11.45
N PRO A 332 0.80 -13.53 -12.04
CA PRO A 332 0.85 -12.96 -13.39
C PRO A 332 1.90 -11.85 -13.55
N VAL A 333 2.60 -11.83 -14.70
CA VAL A 333 3.70 -10.92 -15.01
C VAL A 333 3.34 -9.44 -14.79
N TYR A 334 2.12 -9.02 -15.10
CA TYR A 334 1.70 -7.61 -14.89
C TYR A 334 1.74 -7.19 -13.41
N LEU A 335 1.59 -8.13 -12.47
CA LEU A 335 1.72 -7.87 -11.02
C LEU A 335 3.20 -7.69 -10.63
N HIS A 336 4.11 -8.43 -11.22
CA HIS A 336 5.54 -8.21 -11.06
C HIS A 336 5.94 -6.84 -11.63
N VAL A 337 5.48 -6.50 -12.85
CA VAL A 337 5.73 -5.19 -13.45
C VAL A 337 5.27 -4.06 -12.53
N TYR A 338 4.04 -4.16 -12.01
CA TYR A 338 3.54 -3.18 -11.03
C TYR A 338 4.46 -3.02 -9.82
N THR A 339 4.81 -4.13 -9.17
CA THR A 339 5.63 -4.13 -7.96
C THR A 339 7.03 -3.58 -8.22
N VAL A 340 7.68 -4.05 -9.29
CA VAL A 340 9.02 -3.58 -9.68
C VAL A 340 9.02 -2.09 -9.96
N VAL A 341 8.07 -1.59 -10.75
CA VAL A 341 8.03 -0.17 -11.10
C VAL A 341 7.77 0.71 -9.87
N VAL A 342 6.88 0.30 -8.94
CA VAL A 342 6.69 1.06 -7.68
C VAL A 342 7.98 1.14 -6.89
N VAL A 343 8.70 0.02 -6.72
CA VAL A 343 9.96 0.00 -5.95
C VAL A 343 11.04 0.80 -6.68
N VAL A 344 11.18 0.65 -7.99
CA VAL A 344 12.14 1.41 -8.80
C VAL A 344 11.87 2.91 -8.66
N LEU A 345 10.63 3.38 -8.83
CA LEU A 345 10.29 4.79 -8.65
C LEU A 345 10.64 5.30 -7.24
N ALA A 346 10.35 4.52 -6.19
CA ALA A 346 10.67 4.89 -4.82
C ALA A 346 12.19 4.98 -4.59
N VAL A 347 12.98 4.08 -5.19
CA VAL A 347 14.44 4.04 -5.03
C VAL A 347 15.15 5.09 -5.86
N THR A 348 14.68 5.33 -7.10
CA THR A 348 15.36 6.20 -8.08
C THR A 348 14.97 7.68 -7.97
N THR A 349 14.01 8.04 -7.14
CA THR A 349 13.72 9.43 -6.79
C THR A 349 14.80 9.97 -5.85
N SER A 350 15.19 11.24 -6.01
CA SER A 350 16.28 11.86 -5.25
C SER A 350 16.14 11.76 -3.74
N ALA A 351 17.29 11.75 -3.04
CA ALA A 351 17.36 11.51 -1.59
C ALA A 351 16.98 12.73 -0.74
N ASN A 352 16.72 13.91 -1.31
CA ASN A 352 16.23 15.06 -0.56
C ASN A 352 14.95 14.74 0.25
N TRP A 353 14.23 13.69 -0.19
CA TRP A 353 13.02 13.18 0.44
C TRP A 353 13.17 11.72 0.89
N ILE A 354 14.36 11.34 1.35
CA ILE A 354 14.64 9.94 1.73
C ILE A 354 13.68 9.45 2.83
N SER A 355 13.30 10.33 3.75
CA SER A 355 12.35 10.01 4.83
C SER A 355 10.96 9.62 4.32
N SER A 356 10.57 10.08 3.13
CA SER A 356 9.28 9.77 2.51
C SER A 356 9.27 8.45 1.73
N LYS A 357 10.47 7.84 1.49
CA LYS A 357 10.55 6.58 0.72
C LYS A 357 9.76 5.43 1.33
N PRO A 358 9.71 5.23 2.66
CA PRO A 358 8.88 4.20 3.26
C PRO A 358 7.39 4.31 2.89
N ARG A 359 6.83 5.53 2.81
CA ARG A 359 5.43 5.71 2.39
C ARG A 359 5.25 5.55 0.87
N PHE A 360 6.25 5.90 0.05
CA PHE A 360 6.21 5.69 -1.40
C PHE A 360 6.18 4.20 -1.76
N LEU A 361 6.60 3.32 -0.84
CA LEU A 361 6.55 1.88 -0.97
C LEU A 361 5.20 1.27 -0.57
N LEU A 362 4.30 2.01 0.10
CA LEU A 362 2.99 1.50 0.52
C LEU A 362 2.13 0.93 -0.62
N PRO A 363 2.15 1.48 -1.85
CA PRO A 363 1.44 0.88 -2.96
C PRO A 363 1.99 -0.47 -3.42
N ALA A 364 3.24 -0.82 -3.11
CA ALA A 364 3.85 -2.09 -3.46
C ALA A 364 3.35 -3.25 -2.58
N VAL A 365 2.02 -3.40 -2.46
CA VAL A 365 1.35 -4.33 -1.54
C VAL A 365 1.78 -5.79 -1.73
N LEU A 366 2.25 -6.16 -2.91
CA LEU A 366 2.69 -7.52 -3.22
C LEU A 366 4.09 -7.85 -2.68
N LEU A 367 4.86 -6.86 -2.19
CA LEU A 367 6.08 -7.11 -1.41
C LEU A 367 5.79 -7.92 -0.15
N ALA A 368 4.58 -7.82 0.37
CA ALA A 368 4.15 -8.58 1.54
C ALA A 368 3.86 -10.06 1.23
N LEU A 369 3.73 -10.47 -0.04
CA LEU A 369 3.27 -11.83 -0.39
C LEU A 369 4.24 -12.94 0.06
N PRO A 370 5.55 -12.89 -0.23
CA PRO A 370 6.48 -13.91 0.25
C PRO A 370 6.54 -13.96 1.78
N VAL A 371 6.48 -12.80 2.44
CA VAL A 371 6.45 -12.71 3.91
C VAL A 371 5.17 -13.32 4.46
N ALA A 372 4.00 -13.05 3.85
CA ALA A 372 2.73 -13.64 4.25
C ALA A 372 2.74 -15.17 4.13
N ARG A 373 3.34 -15.72 3.06
CA ARG A 373 3.53 -17.17 2.91
C ARG A 373 4.43 -17.74 4.00
N LEU A 374 5.55 -17.08 4.31
CA LEU A 374 6.48 -17.50 5.35
C LEU A 374 5.80 -17.52 6.73
N LEU A 375 4.97 -16.52 7.02
CA LEU A 375 4.28 -16.38 8.31
C LEU A 375 3.01 -17.25 8.42
N ALA A 376 2.44 -17.70 7.31
CA ALA A 376 1.20 -18.45 7.29
C ALA A 376 1.19 -19.74 8.18
N PRO A 377 2.28 -20.50 8.35
CA PRO A 377 2.29 -21.66 9.24
C PRO A 377 2.26 -21.32 10.74
N LEU A 378 2.63 -20.09 11.13
CA LEU A 378 2.75 -19.70 12.53
C LEU A 378 1.39 -19.64 13.23
N ARG A 379 1.36 -19.94 14.52
CA ARG A 379 0.14 -19.88 15.35
C ARG A 379 -0.28 -18.42 15.58
N ALA A 380 -1.55 -18.18 15.77
CA ALA A 380 -2.08 -16.87 16.10
C ALA A 380 -1.48 -16.27 17.38
N ALA A 381 -1.19 -17.11 18.38
CA ALA A 381 -0.51 -16.69 19.60
C ALA A 381 0.87 -16.04 19.35
N VAL A 382 1.49 -16.30 18.18
CA VAL A 382 2.74 -15.64 17.75
C VAL A 382 2.45 -14.44 16.85
N LEU A 383 1.50 -14.58 15.92
CA LEU A 383 1.21 -13.55 14.92
C LEU A 383 0.59 -12.28 15.54
N VAL A 384 -0.33 -12.44 16.49
CA VAL A 384 -1.01 -11.29 17.12
C VAL A 384 -0.04 -10.41 17.91
N PRO A 385 0.81 -10.93 18.81
CA PRO A 385 1.83 -10.12 19.46
C PRO A 385 2.83 -9.51 18.47
N LEU A 386 3.25 -10.25 17.45
CA LEU A 386 4.17 -9.75 16.43
C LEU A 386 3.58 -8.51 15.71
N VAL A 387 2.32 -8.60 15.25
CA VAL A 387 1.62 -7.48 14.62
C VAL A 387 1.46 -6.31 15.61
N GLY A 388 1.18 -6.60 16.88
CA GLY A 388 1.10 -5.59 17.93
C GLY A 388 2.43 -4.84 18.11
N VAL A 389 3.53 -5.56 18.25
CA VAL A 389 4.89 -4.96 18.37
C VAL A 389 5.24 -4.14 17.13
N LEU A 390 4.98 -4.66 15.94
CA LEU A 390 5.20 -3.92 14.69
C LEU A 390 4.33 -2.67 14.61
N THR A 391 3.08 -2.71 15.07
CA THR A 391 2.21 -1.53 15.13
C THR A 391 2.81 -0.46 16.04
N VAL A 392 3.29 -0.82 17.22
CA VAL A 392 3.96 0.11 18.15
C VAL A 392 5.21 0.70 17.50
N ALA A 393 6.07 -0.14 16.93
CA ALA A 393 7.33 0.28 16.32
C ALA A 393 7.11 1.24 15.15
N THR A 394 6.18 0.93 14.23
CA THR A 394 5.91 1.77 13.05
C THR A 394 5.16 3.05 13.41
N THR A 395 4.32 3.03 14.43
CA THR A 395 3.67 4.24 14.97
C THR A 395 4.71 5.16 15.61
N TRP A 396 5.58 4.62 16.46
CA TRP A 396 6.67 5.37 17.06
C TRP A 396 7.60 5.96 15.99
N PHE A 397 7.96 5.17 14.98
CA PHE A 397 8.78 5.62 13.86
C PHE A 397 8.14 6.81 13.12
N GLY A 398 6.85 6.72 12.79
CA GLY A 398 6.12 7.81 12.14
C GLY A 398 6.12 9.11 12.97
N LEU A 399 5.91 9.01 14.29
CA LEU A 399 6.02 10.15 15.20
C LEU A 399 7.46 10.69 15.30
N TYR A 400 8.43 9.81 15.40
CA TYR A 400 9.84 10.20 15.46
C TYR A 400 10.23 11.00 14.22
N VAL A 401 9.88 10.51 13.04
CA VAL A 401 10.20 11.18 11.77
C VAL A 401 9.52 12.56 11.70
N THR A 402 8.25 12.66 12.02
CA THR A 402 7.48 13.91 11.87
C THR A 402 7.76 14.95 12.93
N VAL A 403 7.84 14.55 14.19
CA VAL A 403 7.87 15.46 15.34
C VAL A 403 9.29 15.74 15.83
N ILE A 404 10.17 14.73 15.82
CA ILE A 404 11.53 14.83 16.34
C ILE A 404 12.52 15.18 15.24
N ALA A 405 12.57 14.36 14.18
CA ALA A 405 13.45 14.61 13.03
C ALA A 405 12.98 15.78 12.16
N LYS A 406 11.70 16.18 12.31
CA LYS A 406 11.04 17.23 11.50
C LYS A 406 11.08 16.94 9.99
N TRP A 407 11.02 15.67 9.64
CA TRP A 407 10.96 15.20 8.27
C TRP A 407 9.52 14.94 7.84
N THR A 408 9.29 14.93 6.55
CA THR A 408 8.02 14.42 5.99
C THR A 408 8.02 12.89 6.11
N PRO A 409 6.98 12.27 6.68
CA PRO A 409 6.93 10.84 6.89
C PRO A 409 6.81 10.09 5.59
#